data_9f8bb3fa470d105ec05d7ebe9b516c24
#
_entry.id   9f8bb3fa470d105ec05d7ebe9b516c24
#
_cell.length_a   1.000
_cell.length_b   1.000
_cell.length_c   1.000
_cell.angle_alpha   90.00
_cell.angle_beta   90.00
_cell.angle_gamma   90.00
#
_symmetry.space_group_name_H-M   'P 1'
#
loop_
_entity.id
_entity.type
_entity.pdbx_description
1 polymer ?
#
loop_
_entity_poly.entity_id
_entity_poly.type
_entity_poly.pdbx_seq_one_letter_code
_entity_poly.pdbx_strand_id
1 'polypeptide(L)'
;MVSAQEKVRENVQDDYKRNSLSIIVVDRGDNYDDTVFEAVRSINLGDKFDLNLIPTNRITISGNRANTVGGIEVGKAVNASDLGKEILSYWFDRQADGTMNAKRLEQRGNYNADDQDVLNARAAKVGPESLGDTGYALVSGSYVMILDYSGITSSKNDKQEVSWSVTTNAYVYQIDYSQDIEAQVIEAWVYEDDTPEAIAQKNEAYDKILVGMSPKATVSYTTSAKEADGGVRAAIVEGYGETLLRLENQIPAWNVTTAIAKRNPLRAKIGTKEGVKNRMRFRAYLVKGDKNGNPYTVPKGYIRATTVADNRGMATGQSTKFTEFYQISGGKIDEGMTIKQKNDLGMGVSLGYKVGGLAPYNLTVDYLASINTKGFSHYGLLNIGYDMFSGSKIGDKVGKYLDAGDLTGLTDGGISYINFGIGYGFGIRPIRHVELMPFIMGGGDYMMNHNDFLKEDAGEETEDSFSKKIAWYGNAGLRVNFNVKYPLQLFIQADYTLLIEEGSYYKAFNDLLKVGDLGHKNSFGIMAGVKWTF
;
A
#
# COMPACT_ATOMS: atom_id res chain seq x y z
N MET A 1 -35.02 -0.07 13.63
CA MET A 1 -34.85 -0.97 12.47
C MET A 1 -33.34 -1.15 12.26
N VAL A 2 -32.80 -2.27 12.73
CA VAL A 2 -31.38 -2.61 12.55
C VAL A 2 -31.28 -3.21 11.16
N SER A 3 -30.63 -2.49 10.25
CA SER A 3 -30.26 -2.97 8.92
C SER A 3 -29.44 -4.25 9.08
N ALA A 4 -29.97 -5.36 8.57
CA ALA A 4 -29.21 -6.60 8.42
C ALA A 4 -28.04 -6.32 7.47
N GLN A 5 -26.84 -6.22 8.01
CA GLN A 5 -25.63 -6.21 7.18
C GLN A 5 -25.61 -7.53 6.40
N GLU A 6 -25.73 -7.43 5.11
CA GLU A 6 -25.47 -8.52 4.17
C GLU A 6 -24.11 -9.12 4.50
N LYS A 7 -24.12 -10.35 4.98
CA LYS A 7 -22.88 -11.11 5.20
C LYS A 7 -22.30 -11.41 3.83
N VAL A 8 -21.35 -10.62 3.39
CA VAL A 8 -20.58 -10.91 2.20
C VAL A 8 -19.94 -12.29 2.42
N ARG A 9 -20.42 -13.28 1.70
CA ARG A 9 -19.83 -14.62 1.65
C ARG A 9 -18.57 -14.52 0.83
N GLU A 10 -17.44 -14.16 1.47
CA GLU A 10 -16.13 -14.32 0.84
C GLU A 10 -15.90 -15.83 0.71
N ASN A 11 -15.69 -16.31 -0.50
CA ASN A 11 -15.29 -17.69 -0.76
C ASN A 11 -14.04 -17.99 0.07
N VAL A 12 -14.03 -19.15 0.71
CA VAL A 12 -12.83 -19.68 1.37
C VAL A 12 -11.83 -19.95 0.25
N GLN A 13 -10.84 -19.08 0.14
CA GLN A 13 -9.75 -19.30 -0.80
C GLN A 13 -8.74 -20.20 -0.10
N ASP A 14 -8.36 -21.29 -0.77
CA ASP A 14 -7.30 -22.21 -0.36
C ASP A 14 -5.99 -21.46 -0.08
N ASP A 15 -5.00 -22.13 0.47
CA ASP A 15 -3.68 -21.56 0.75
C ASP A 15 -3.14 -20.83 -0.49
N TYR A 16 -2.43 -19.73 -0.25
CA TYR A 16 -1.86 -18.91 -1.31
C TYR A 16 -1.00 -19.76 -2.24
N LYS A 17 -1.41 -19.84 -3.49
CA LYS A 17 -0.60 -20.37 -4.57
C LYS A 17 0.11 -19.20 -5.23
N ARG A 18 1.41 -19.32 -5.41
CA ARG A 18 2.23 -18.28 -6.04
C ARG A 18 1.81 -18.11 -7.50
N ASN A 19 1.27 -16.94 -7.82
CA ASN A 19 0.85 -16.64 -9.18
C ASN A 19 2.06 -16.41 -10.08
N SER A 20 1.93 -16.68 -11.37
CA SER A 20 2.94 -16.31 -12.34
C SER A 20 2.59 -15.01 -13.05
N LEU A 21 3.62 -14.28 -13.47
CA LEU A 21 3.47 -12.96 -14.08
C LEU A 21 4.40 -12.80 -15.28
N SER A 22 3.86 -12.39 -16.41
CA SER A 22 4.61 -11.87 -17.55
C SER A 22 4.50 -10.36 -17.57
N ILE A 23 5.61 -9.66 -17.84
CA ILE A 23 5.62 -8.19 -17.95
C ILE A 23 5.89 -7.82 -19.41
N ILE A 24 5.02 -6.99 -19.95
CA ILE A 24 5.09 -6.49 -21.32
C ILE A 24 5.06 -4.97 -21.27
N VAL A 25 5.96 -4.34 -22.02
CA VAL A 25 6.06 -2.87 -22.10
C VAL A 25 5.42 -2.40 -23.40
N VAL A 26 4.67 -1.31 -23.33
CA VAL A 26 4.11 -0.66 -24.51
C VAL A 26 5.14 0.29 -25.12
N ASP A 27 5.48 0.02 -26.39
CA ASP A 27 6.27 0.92 -27.23
C ASP A 27 5.34 1.92 -27.92
N ARG A 28 5.70 3.20 -27.85
CA ARG A 28 4.93 4.29 -28.45
C ARG A 28 5.49 4.76 -29.79
N GLY A 29 6.68 4.29 -30.17
CA GLY A 29 7.42 4.71 -31.35
C GLY A 29 8.18 6.03 -31.13
N ASP A 30 8.61 6.33 -29.91
CA ASP A 30 9.34 7.53 -29.55
C ASP A 30 10.71 7.25 -28.89
N ASN A 31 11.45 8.30 -28.56
CA ASN A 31 12.80 8.22 -28.01
C ASN A 31 12.85 7.65 -26.58
N TYR A 32 11.72 7.48 -25.89
CA TYR A 32 11.66 6.97 -24.54
C TYR A 32 11.47 5.45 -24.48
N ASP A 33 11.12 4.78 -25.58
CA ASP A 33 10.80 3.35 -25.60
C ASP A 33 11.90 2.50 -24.98
N ASP A 34 13.15 2.71 -25.37
CA ASP A 34 14.27 1.95 -24.81
C ASP A 34 14.59 2.33 -23.37
N THR A 35 14.47 3.62 -22.99
CA THR A 35 14.63 4.07 -21.61
C THR A 35 13.61 3.43 -20.69
N VAL A 36 12.35 3.37 -21.11
CA VAL A 36 11.26 2.74 -20.38
C VAL A 36 11.52 1.24 -20.24
N PHE A 37 11.83 0.57 -21.34
CA PHE A 37 12.07 -0.87 -21.35
C PHE A 37 13.23 -1.27 -20.43
N GLU A 38 14.36 -0.59 -20.52
CA GLU A 38 15.52 -0.85 -19.65
C GLU A 38 15.25 -0.52 -18.18
N ALA A 39 14.46 0.53 -17.89
CA ALA A 39 14.03 0.83 -16.53
C ALA A 39 13.18 -0.31 -15.95
N VAL A 40 12.19 -0.79 -16.70
CA VAL A 40 11.33 -1.91 -16.28
C VAL A 40 12.13 -3.20 -16.09
N ARG A 41 13.04 -3.53 -17.00
CA ARG A 41 13.93 -4.70 -16.84
C ARG A 41 14.79 -4.67 -15.60
N SER A 42 15.12 -3.48 -15.10
CA SER A 42 15.92 -3.32 -13.89
C SER A 42 15.14 -3.55 -12.59
N ILE A 43 13.80 -3.69 -12.67
CA ILE A 43 12.95 -3.83 -11.49
C ILE A 43 13.07 -5.25 -10.93
N ASN A 44 13.41 -5.34 -9.66
CA ASN A 44 13.36 -6.59 -8.93
C ASN A 44 11.94 -6.82 -8.40
N LEU A 45 11.22 -7.77 -8.99
CA LEU A 45 9.84 -8.13 -8.60
C LEU A 45 9.77 -8.88 -7.25
N GLY A 46 10.90 -9.25 -6.68
CA GLY A 46 10.95 -10.12 -5.52
C GLY A 46 10.43 -11.53 -5.82
N ASP A 47 10.23 -12.32 -4.78
CA ASP A 47 9.85 -13.73 -4.90
C ASP A 47 8.32 -13.95 -4.92
N LYS A 48 7.53 -12.88 -4.87
CA LYS A 48 6.07 -12.96 -4.78
C LYS A 48 5.42 -13.58 -6.02
N PHE A 49 5.98 -13.32 -7.19
CA PHE A 49 5.50 -13.86 -8.46
C PHE A 49 6.56 -14.72 -9.12
N ASP A 50 6.12 -15.77 -9.81
CA ASP A 50 6.97 -16.47 -10.77
C ASP A 50 6.97 -15.68 -12.08
N LEU A 51 8.16 -15.30 -12.57
CA LEU A 51 8.26 -14.66 -13.87
C LEU A 51 8.10 -15.68 -14.98
N ASN A 52 7.14 -15.46 -15.86
CA ASN A 52 7.08 -16.15 -17.14
C ASN A 52 7.93 -15.36 -18.15
N LEU A 53 9.03 -15.96 -18.59
CA LEU A 53 9.87 -15.40 -19.64
C LEU A 53 9.33 -15.81 -21.01
N ILE A 54 8.23 -15.18 -21.42
CA ILE A 54 7.64 -15.37 -22.74
C ILE A 54 8.40 -14.56 -23.80
N PRO A 55 8.36 -14.97 -25.08
CA PRO A 55 9.03 -14.24 -26.18
C PRO A 55 8.57 -12.79 -26.30
N THR A 56 7.25 -12.56 -26.21
CA THR A 56 6.67 -11.23 -26.30
C THR A 56 6.86 -10.47 -24.98
N ASN A 57 7.78 -9.52 -24.98
CA ASN A 57 8.04 -8.63 -23.84
C ASN A 57 7.80 -7.14 -24.16
N ARG A 58 7.51 -6.82 -25.42
CA ARG A 58 7.13 -5.49 -25.90
C ARG A 58 5.95 -5.60 -26.87
N ILE A 59 5.03 -4.65 -26.84
CA ILE A 59 3.96 -4.48 -27.82
C ILE A 59 3.93 -3.05 -28.31
N THR A 60 3.72 -2.83 -29.60
CA THR A 60 3.69 -1.48 -30.18
C THR A 60 2.25 -0.98 -30.23
N ILE A 61 1.98 0.13 -29.54
CA ILE A 61 0.75 0.91 -29.63
C ILE A 61 1.14 2.35 -29.91
N SER A 62 1.33 2.67 -31.17
CA SER A 62 1.82 3.99 -31.57
C SER A 62 0.90 5.12 -31.13
N GLY A 63 1.49 6.24 -30.71
CA GLY A 63 0.73 7.41 -30.32
C GLY A 63 1.53 8.38 -29.46
N ASN A 64 0.96 9.56 -29.25
CA ASN A 64 1.60 10.59 -28.43
C ASN A 64 1.66 10.15 -26.96
N ARG A 65 2.87 10.04 -26.42
CA ARG A 65 3.13 9.63 -25.03
C ARG A 65 2.59 10.64 -23.98
N ALA A 66 2.21 11.85 -24.40
CA ALA A 66 1.49 12.77 -23.51
C ALA A 66 0.14 12.21 -23.03
N ASN A 67 -0.45 11.27 -23.79
CA ASN A 67 -1.73 10.65 -23.48
C ASN A 67 -1.53 9.18 -23.06
N THR A 68 -2.35 8.72 -22.12
CA THR A 68 -2.45 7.30 -21.73
C THR A 68 -3.10 6.51 -22.88
N VAL A 69 -2.62 5.28 -23.14
CA VAL A 69 -3.32 4.33 -24.01
C VAL A 69 -4.62 3.91 -23.33
N GLY A 70 -5.72 3.91 -24.05
CA GLY A 70 -6.99 3.41 -23.51
C GLY A 70 -6.97 1.88 -23.33
N GLY A 71 -7.71 1.37 -22.34
CA GLY A 71 -7.82 -0.07 -22.10
C GLY A 71 -8.38 -0.85 -23.29
N ILE A 72 -9.15 -0.19 -24.18
CA ILE A 72 -9.68 -0.80 -25.42
C ILE A 72 -8.55 -1.07 -26.41
N GLU A 73 -7.64 -0.13 -26.62
CA GLU A 73 -6.49 -0.29 -27.50
C GLU A 73 -5.53 -1.36 -26.99
N VAL A 74 -5.26 -1.36 -25.69
CA VAL A 74 -4.47 -2.41 -25.05
C VAL A 74 -5.14 -3.77 -25.22
N GLY A 75 -6.45 -3.87 -24.99
CA GLY A 75 -7.21 -5.11 -25.19
C GLY A 75 -7.16 -5.62 -26.64
N LYS A 76 -7.22 -4.74 -27.63
CA LYS A 76 -7.05 -5.12 -29.04
C LYS A 76 -5.65 -5.67 -29.30
N ALA A 77 -4.60 -5.05 -28.78
CA ALA A 77 -3.22 -5.51 -28.93
C ALA A 77 -3.00 -6.88 -28.25
N VAL A 78 -3.58 -7.08 -27.07
CA VAL A 78 -3.55 -8.37 -26.36
C VAL A 78 -4.26 -9.46 -27.15
N ASN A 79 -5.45 -9.17 -27.68
CA ASN A 79 -6.22 -10.15 -28.47
C ASN A 79 -5.61 -10.44 -29.85
N ALA A 80 -4.80 -9.53 -30.39
CA ALA A 80 -4.06 -9.74 -31.64
C ALA A 80 -2.75 -10.50 -31.44
N SER A 81 -2.34 -10.73 -30.21
CA SER A 81 -1.12 -11.44 -29.85
C SER A 81 -1.44 -12.85 -29.32
N ASP A 82 -0.50 -13.78 -29.50
CA ASP A 82 -0.62 -15.17 -29.04
C ASP A 82 -0.18 -15.36 -27.56
N LEU A 83 -0.34 -14.35 -26.70
CA LEU A 83 0.17 -14.35 -25.32
C LEU A 83 -0.28 -15.56 -24.51
N GLY A 84 -1.54 -15.95 -24.63
CA GLY A 84 -2.05 -17.13 -23.94
C GLY A 84 -1.32 -18.40 -24.37
N LYS A 85 -1.07 -18.57 -25.65
CA LYS A 85 -0.32 -19.73 -26.22
C LYS A 85 1.16 -19.66 -25.85
N GLU A 86 1.77 -18.49 -25.84
CA GLU A 86 3.15 -18.30 -25.35
C GLU A 86 3.29 -18.69 -23.89
N ILE A 87 2.33 -18.35 -23.03
CA ILE A 87 2.29 -18.75 -21.64
C ILE A 87 2.18 -20.28 -21.52
N LEU A 88 1.31 -20.94 -22.28
CA LEU A 88 1.22 -22.40 -22.28
C LEU A 88 2.51 -23.05 -22.75
N SER A 89 3.10 -22.57 -23.86
CA SER A 89 4.38 -23.03 -24.37
C SER A 89 5.49 -22.89 -23.31
N TYR A 90 5.48 -21.78 -22.56
CA TYR A 90 6.42 -21.55 -21.45
C TYR A 90 6.19 -22.54 -20.29
N TRP A 91 4.93 -22.78 -19.92
CA TRP A 91 4.61 -23.69 -18.81
C TRP A 91 5.00 -25.13 -19.11
N PHE A 92 4.72 -25.59 -20.32
CA PHE A 92 4.97 -26.96 -20.76
C PHE A 92 6.32 -27.14 -21.45
N ASP A 93 7.20 -26.12 -21.37
CA ASP A 93 8.55 -26.15 -21.93
C ASP A 93 8.57 -26.65 -23.38
N ARG A 94 7.63 -26.12 -24.19
CA ARG A 94 7.44 -26.57 -25.58
C ARG A 94 8.65 -26.18 -26.42
N GLN A 95 9.28 -27.20 -27.05
CA GLN A 95 10.45 -27.06 -27.88
C GLN A 95 10.08 -26.70 -29.31
N ALA A 96 11.07 -26.39 -30.14
CA ALA A 96 10.86 -26.02 -31.55
C ALA A 96 10.26 -27.14 -32.39
N ASP A 97 10.48 -28.42 -32.05
CA ASP A 97 9.87 -29.58 -32.69
C ASP A 97 8.46 -29.89 -32.16
N GLY A 98 8.03 -29.17 -31.12
CA GLY A 98 6.73 -29.31 -30.48
C GLY A 98 6.72 -30.22 -29.27
N THR A 99 7.83 -30.90 -28.93
CA THR A 99 7.92 -31.71 -27.72
C THR A 99 7.67 -30.86 -26.49
N MET A 100 6.96 -31.43 -25.53
CA MET A 100 6.55 -30.76 -24.27
C MET A 100 6.93 -31.61 -23.07
N ASN A 101 7.17 -30.96 -21.93
CA ASN A 101 7.40 -31.63 -20.66
C ASN A 101 6.80 -30.84 -19.48
N ALA A 102 6.56 -31.55 -18.38
CA ALA A 102 5.96 -30.97 -17.17
C ALA A 102 6.99 -30.49 -16.14
N LYS A 103 8.29 -30.53 -16.44
CA LYS A 103 9.36 -30.21 -15.45
C LYS A 103 9.20 -28.84 -14.79
N ARG A 104 8.84 -27.83 -15.58
CA ARG A 104 8.66 -26.47 -15.08
C ARG A 104 7.46 -26.37 -14.15
N LEU A 105 6.36 -27.06 -14.53
CA LEU A 105 5.17 -27.14 -13.70
C LEU A 105 5.46 -27.84 -12.37
N GLU A 106 6.18 -28.98 -12.41
CA GLU A 106 6.61 -29.69 -11.21
C GLU A 106 7.52 -28.85 -10.32
N GLN A 107 8.50 -28.14 -10.90
CA GLN A 107 9.39 -27.26 -10.15
C GLN A 107 8.63 -26.14 -9.45
N ARG A 108 7.67 -25.52 -10.11
CA ARG A 108 6.86 -24.45 -9.52
C ARG A 108 5.83 -25.00 -8.54
N GLY A 109 5.23 -26.16 -8.81
CA GLY A 109 4.38 -26.86 -7.87
C GLY A 109 5.12 -27.21 -6.58
N ASN A 110 6.32 -27.76 -6.70
CA ASN A 110 7.20 -28.05 -5.56
C ASN A 110 7.61 -26.81 -4.77
N TYR A 111 7.74 -25.67 -5.42
CA TYR A 111 8.06 -24.41 -4.75
C TYR A 111 6.91 -23.88 -3.88
N ASN A 112 5.68 -24.14 -4.28
CA ASN A 112 4.45 -23.68 -3.62
C ASN A 112 3.82 -24.74 -2.70
N ALA A 113 4.20 -26.02 -2.88
CA ALA A 113 3.52 -27.16 -2.30
C ALA A 113 3.72 -27.28 -0.79
N ASP A 114 2.67 -27.67 -0.09
CA ASP A 114 2.80 -28.32 1.20
C ASP A 114 3.26 -29.80 1.00
N ASP A 115 3.51 -30.54 2.09
CA ASP A 115 4.09 -31.89 2.02
C ASP A 115 3.23 -32.88 1.21
N GLN A 116 1.91 -32.66 1.11
CA GLN A 116 0.97 -33.52 0.39
C GLN A 116 1.02 -33.28 -1.13
N ASP A 117 1.12 -32.01 -1.55
CA ASP A 117 1.25 -31.67 -2.95
C ASP A 117 2.54 -32.23 -3.57
N VAL A 118 3.62 -32.28 -2.76
CA VAL A 118 4.90 -32.92 -3.18
C VAL A 118 4.77 -34.41 -3.36
N LEU A 119 4.04 -35.07 -2.46
CA LEU A 119 3.79 -36.52 -2.57
C LEU A 119 2.95 -36.82 -3.80
N ASN A 120 1.96 -36.00 -4.10
CA ASN A 120 1.14 -36.10 -5.31
C ASN A 120 1.97 -35.88 -6.57
N ALA A 121 2.82 -34.84 -6.62
CA ALA A 121 3.71 -34.55 -7.74
C ALA A 121 4.75 -35.67 -7.99
N ARG A 122 5.23 -36.36 -6.94
CA ARG A 122 6.13 -37.52 -7.07
C ARG A 122 5.40 -38.76 -7.58
N ALA A 123 4.12 -38.93 -7.26
CA ALA A 123 3.28 -39.99 -7.83
C ALA A 123 2.98 -39.78 -9.33
N ALA A 124 3.12 -38.53 -9.80
CA ALA A 124 2.75 -38.06 -11.11
C ALA A 124 3.84 -38.22 -12.19
N LYS A 125 4.67 -39.23 -12.15
CA LYS A 125 5.67 -39.53 -13.22
C LYS A 125 5.08 -39.98 -14.57
N VAL A 126 3.79 -39.80 -14.79
CA VAL A 126 3.06 -40.47 -15.89
C VAL A 126 2.31 -39.46 -16.78
N GLY A 127 2.96 -38.39 -17.21
CA GLY A 127 2.39 -37.48 -18.25
C GLY A 127 1.41 -36.41 -17.73
N PRO A 128 0.85 -35.58 -18.64
CA PRO A 128 0.03 -34.40 -18.26
C PRO A 128 -1.29 -34.76 -17.57
N GLU A 129 -1.81 -35.96 -17.75
CA GLU A 129 -2.99 -36.48 -17.03
C GLU A 129 -2.82 -36.49 -15.52
N SER A 130 -1.57 -36.44 -15.05
CA SER A 130 -1.20 -36.40 -13.63
C SER A 130 -1.11 -35.00 -13.04
N LEU A 131 -1.30 -33.95 -13.81
CA LEU A 131 -1.21 -32.56 -13.34
C LEU A 131 -2.35 -32.22 -12.37
N GLY A 132 -3.49 -32.89 -12.51
CA GLY A 132 -4.63 -32.76 -11.62
C GLY A 132 -4.99 -31.29 -11.30
N ASP A 133 -5.75 -31.08 -10.25
CA ASP A 133 -6.23 -29.77 -9.83
C ASP A 133 -5.09 -28.75 -9.52
N THR A 134 -3.92 -29.26 -9.09
CA THR A 134 -2.76 -28.39 -8.76
C THR A 134 -2.12 -27.80 -10.01
N GLY A 135 -1.93 -28.62 -11.06
CA GLY A 135 -1.40 -28.14 -12.34
C GLY A 135 -2.31 -27.13 -13.02
N TYR A 136 -3.60 -27.44 -13.07
CA TYR A 136 -4.63 -26.54 -13.56
C TYR A 136 -4.60 -25.19 -12.83
N ALA A 137 -4.55 -25.19 -11.48
CA ALA A 137 -4.54 -23.99 -10.68
C ALA A 137 -3.27 -23.13 -10.87
N LEU A 138 -2.12 -23.75 -11.14
CA LEU A 138 -0.87 -23.03 -11.42
C LEU A 138 -0.93 -22.34 -12.79
N VAL A 139 -1.36 -23.04 -13.84
CA VAL A 139 -1.46 -22.47 -15.18
C VAL A 139 -2.53 -21.37 -15.20
N SER A 140 -3.73 -21.63 -14.65
CA SER A 140 -4.82 -20.63 -14.58
C SER A 140 -4.46 -19.43 -13.71
N GLY A 141 -3.50 -19.56 -12.80
CA GLY A 141 -2.89 -18.47 -12.01
C GLY A 141 -1.85 -17.65 -12.77
N SER A 142 -1.82 -17.70 -14.09
CA SER A 142 -0.91 -16.91 -14.93
C SER A 142 -1.52 -15.59 -15.33
N TYR A 143 -0.75 -14.52 -15.12
CA TYR A 143 -1.12 -13.16 -15.44
C TYR A 143 -0.14 -12.50 -16.40
N VAL A 144 -0.65 -11.57 -17.17
CA VAL A 144 0.15 -10.63 -17.96
C VAL A 144 -0.12 -9.23 -17.46
N MET A 145 0.92 -8.49 -17.17
CA MET A 145 0.85 -7.07 -16.85
C MET A 145 1.47 -6.26 -17.97
N ILE A 146 0.64 -5.48 -18.63
CA ILE A 146 1.02 -4.57 -19.69
C ILE A 146 1.25 -3.19 -19.08
N LEU A 147 2.45 -2.65 -19.24
CA LEU A 147 2.88 -1.38 -18.70
C LEU A 147 3.01 -0.35 -19.82
N ASP A 148 2.19 0.67 -19.74
CA ASP A 148 2.30 1.88 -20.55
C ASP A 148 2.76 3.05 -19.69
N TYR A 149 3.74 3.79 -20.17
CA TYR A 149 4.26 4.98 -19.49
C TYR A 149 3.93 6.21 -20.30
N SER A 150 3.14 7.12 -19.71
CA SER A 150 2.68 8.34 -20.36
C SER A 150 3.02 9.59 -19.55
N GLY A 151 2.78 10.77 -20.11
CA GLY A 151 2.99 12.03 -19.41
C GLY A 151 4.44 12.26 -18.96
N ILE A 152 5.42 11.71 -19.71
CA ILE A 152 6.85 11.92 -19.39
C ILE A 152 7.20 13.38 -19.67
N THR A 153 7.38 14.14 -18.61
CA THR A 153 7.68 15.57 -18.68
C THR A 153 8.76 15.95 -17.68
N SER A 154 9.53 16.98 -18.00
CA SER A 154 10.48 17.57 -17.07
C SER A 154 10.09 19.00 -16.72
N SER A 155 10.33 19.41 -15.50
CA SER A 155 10.17 20.78 -15.01
C SER A 155 11.42 21.25 -14.29
N LYS A 156 11.66 22.55 -14.28
CA LYS A 156 12.73 23.18 -13.50
C LYS A 156 12.13 24.08 -12.45
N ASN A 157 12.67 24.01 -11.24
CA ASN A 157 12.33 24.95 -10.18
C ASN A 157 13.21 26.23 -10.26
N ASP A 158 12.97 27.20 -9.37
CA ASP A 158 13.71 28.46 -9.31
C ASP A 158 15.22 28.28 -9.07
N LYS A 159 15.62 27.13 -8.49
CA LYS A 159 17.02 26.75 -8.27
C LYS A 159 17.64 25.98 -9.44
N GLN A 160 16.96 25.94 -10.59
CA GLN A 160 17.36 25.19 -11.79
C GLN A 160 17.47 23.66 -11.59
N GLU A 161 16.91 23.11 -10.50
CA GLU A 161 16.83 21.66 -10.32
C GLU A 161 15.77 21.07 -11.25
N VAL A 162 16.14 20.02 -11.97
CA VAL A 162 15.24 19.33 -12.90
C VAL A 162 14.52 18.21 -12.17
N SER A 163 13.20 18.15 -12.32
CA SER A 163 12.35 17.04 -11.85
C SER A 163 11.58 16.45 -13.03
N TRP A 164 11.53 15.12 -13.07
CA TRP A 164 10.79 14.35 -14.06
C TRP A 164 9.48 13.84 -13.47
N SER A 165 8.41 13.90 -14.24
CA SER A 165 7.12 13.33 -13.91
C SER A 165 6.77 12.25 -14.92
N VAL A 166 6.26 11.10 -14.45
CA VAL A 166 5.91 9.94 -15.27
C VAL A 166 4.61 9.33 -14.75
N THR A 167 3.67 9.04 -15.64
CA THR A 167 2.46 8.27 -15.31
C THR A 167 2.62 6.84 -15.75
N THR A 168 2.59 5.92 -14.79
CA THR A 168 2.59 4.47 -15.02
C THR A 168 1.15 3.99 -15.14
N ASN A 169 0.80 3.40 -16.28
CA ASN A 169 -0.49 2.75 -16.51
C ASN A 169 -0.27 1.24 -16.61
N ALA A 170 -0.91 0.47 -15.76
CA ALA A 170 -0.81 -0.98 -15.75
C ALA A 170 -2.17 -1.61 -16.06
N TYR A 171 -2.18 -2.53 -17.01
CA TYR A 171 -3.33 -3.32 -17.42
C TYR A 171 -3.02 -4.79 -17.15
N VAL A 172 -3.79 -5.43 -16.31
CA VAL A 172 -3.57 -6.83 -15.94
C VAL A 172 -4.63 -7.71 -16.57
N TYR A 173 -4.15 -8.74 -17.23
CA TYR A 173 -4.95 -9.80 -17.84
C TYR A 173 -4.59 -11.14 -17.20
N GLN A 174 -5.54 -12.05 -17.13
CA GLN A 174 -5.34 -13.43 -16.71
C GLN A 174 -5.62 -14.35 -17.88
N ILE A 175 -4.85 -15.42 -17.98
CA ILE A 175 -5.07 -16.46 -18.99
C ILE A 175 -6.45 -17.11 -18.81
N ASP A 176 -7.18 -17.32 -19.89
CA ASP A 176 -8.45 -18.04 -19.91
C ASP A 176 -8.18 -19.54 -20.09
N TYR A 177 -7.54 -20.14 -19.10
CA TYR A 177 -7.23 -21.58 -19.10
C TYR A 177 -8.40 -22.35 -18.48
N SER A 178 -9.19 -23.01 -19.32
CA SER A 178 -10.34 -23.83 -18.93
C SER A 178 -10.00 -25.32 -19.00
N GLN A 179 -10.85 -26.17 -18.44
CA GLN A 179 -10.72 -27.63 -18.57
C GLN A 179 -10.79 -28.10 -20.02
N ASP A 180 -11.56 -27.38 -20.87
CA ASP A 180 -11.63 -27.69 -22.31
C ASP A 180 -10.29 -27.37 -23.01
N ILE A 181 -9.63 -26.27 -22.63
CA ILE A 181 -8.31 -25.93 -23.17
C ILE A 181 -7.27 -26.93 -22.66
N GLU A 182 -7.34 -27.30 -21.38
CA GLU A 182 -6.47 -28.33 -20.80
C GLU A 182 -6.58 -29.65 -21.58
N ALA A 183 -7.80 -30.10 -21.85
CA ALA A 183 -8.04 -31.31 -22.66
C ALA A 183 -7.45 -31.23 -24.07
N GLN A 184 -7.59 -30.06 -24.73
CA GLN A 184 -6.97 -29.82 -26.04
C GLN A 184 -5.44 -29.86 -26.00
N VAL A 185 -4.84 -29.28 -24.92
CA VAL A 185 -3.38 -29.33 -24.72
C VAL A 185 -2.91 -30.75 -24.50
N ILE A 186 -3.64 -31.56 -23.72
CA ILE A 186 -3.33 -32.97 -23.48
C ILE A 186 -3.41 -33.77 -24.78
N GLU A 187 -4.42 -33.55 -25.60
CA GLU A 187 -4.56 -34.20 -26.92
C GLU A 187 -3.42 -33.83 -27.88
N ALA A 188 -3.00 -32.57 -27.83
CA ALA A 188 -1.90 -32.04 -28.65
C ALA A 188 -0.51 -32.29 -28.06
N TRP A 189 -0.39 -33.04 -26.95
CA TRP A 189 0.88 -33.26 -26.26
C TRP A 189 1.83 -34.12 -27.08
N VAL A 190 2.99 -33.56 -27.44
CA VAL A 190 4.04 -34.27 -28.18
C VAL A 190 5.03 -34.88 -27.19
N TYR A 191 5.21 -36.20 -27.30
CA TYR A 191 6.19 -36.96 -26.51
C TYR A 191 7.48 -37.17 -27.28
N GLU A 192 8.59 -37.39 -26.59
CA GLU A 192 9.91 -37.61 -27.18
C GLU A 192 9.98 -38.85 -28.07
N ASP A 193 9.09 -39.83 -27.88
CA ASP A 193 8.99 -41.11 -28.62
C ASP A 193 7.89 -41.15 -29.68
N ASP A 194 7.21 -40.02 -29.93
CA ASP A 194 6.22 -39.91 -30.99
C ASP A 194 6.84 -40.05 -32.38
N THR A 195 6.11 -40.66 -33.32
CA THR A 195 6.53 -40.71 -34.74
C THR A 195 6.45 -39.34 -35.39
N PRO A 196 7.24 -39.07 -36.45
CA PRO A 196 7.19 -37.78 -37.17
C PRO A 196 5.77 -37.38 -37.61
N GLU A 197 4.97 -38.35 -38.05
CA GLU A 197 3.58 -38.14 -38.48
C GLU A 197 2.70 -37.74 -37.29
N ALA A 198 2.86 -38.38 -36.14
CA ALA A 198 2.15 -38.05 -34.91
C ALA A 198 2.55 -36.64 -34.40
N ILE A 199 3.84 -36.32 -34.44
CA ILE A 199 4.35 -34.99 -34.08
C ILE A 199 3.71 -33.92 -34.98
N ALA A 200 3.65 -34.14 -36.29
CA ALA A 200 3.04 -33.18 -37.21
C ALA A 200 1.54 -32.95 -36.93
N GLN A 201 0.78 -34.03 -36.68
CA GLN A 201 -0.64 -33.94 -36.34
C GLN A 201 -0.88 -33.22 -35.02
N LYS A 202 -0.10 -33.55 -33.99
CA LYS A 202 -0.19 -32.91 -32.65
C LYS A 202 0.21 -31.45 -32.69
N ASN A 203 1.23 -31.07 -33.45
CA ASN A 203 1.60 -29.68 -33.65
C ASN A 203 0.48 -28.90 -34.35
N GLU A 204 -0.14 -29.46 -35.39
CA GLU A 204 -1.30 -28.85 -36.05
C GLU A 204 -2.50 -28.70 -35.10
N ALA A 205 -2.72 -29.67 -34.20
CA ALA A 205 -3.74 -29.58 -33.16
C ALA A 205 -3.42 -28.46 -32.16
N TYR A 206 -2.17 -28.38 -31.69
CA TYR A 206 -1.74 -27.32 -30.79
C TYR A 206 -1.88 -25.92 -31.41
N ASP A 207 -1.55 -25.78 -32.69
CA ASP A 207 -1.65 -24.48 -33.37
C ASP A 207 -3.09 -23.97 -33.50
N LYS A 208 -4.07 -24.87 -33.43
CA LYS A 208 -5.51 -24.54 -33.44
C LYS A 208 -6.07 -24.15 -32.06
N ILE A 209 -5.33 -24.38 -30.97
CA ILE A 209 -5.79 -24.02 -29.64
C ILE A 209 -5.85 -22.50 -29.54
N LEU A 210 -7.01 -21.97 -29.18
CA LEU A 210 -7.23 -20.55 -28.92
C LEU A 210 -7.29 -20.30 -27.43
N VAL A 211 -6.32 -19.54 -26.92
CA VAL A 211 -6.23 -19.21 -25.48
C VAL A 211 -6.39 -17.71 -25.30
N GLY A 212 -7.55 -17.32 -24.77
CA GLY A 212 -7.88 -15.94 -24.50
C GLY A 212 -7.16 -15.36 -23.27
N MET A 213 -7.28 -14.05 -23.14
CA MET A 213 -6.79 -13.29 -21.99
C MET A 213 -7.90 -12.39 -21.46
N SER A 214 -8.35 -12.60 -20.22
CA SER A 214 -9.41 -11.82 -19.59
C SER A 214 -8.85 -10.64 -18.77
N PRO A 215 -9.38 -9.41 -18.94
CA PRO A 215 -8.97 -8.26 -18.16
C PRO A 215 -9.36 -8.42 -16.69
N LYS A 216 -8.47 -8.06 -15.76
CA LYS A 216 -8.68 -8.18 -14.31
C LYS A 216 -8.60 -6.87 -13.57
N ALA A 217 -7.64 -6.01 -13.90
CA ALA A 217 -7.46 -4.74 -13.23
C ALA A 217 -6.77 -3.72 -14.14
N THR A 218 -7.04 -2.47 -13.89
CA THR A 218 -6.32 -1.34 -14.50
C THR A 218 -6.02 -0.31 -13.43
N VAL A 219 -4.78 0.14 -13.38
CA VAL A 219 -4.32 1.16 -12.42
C VAL A 219 -3.45 2.17 -13.16
N SER A 220 -3.63 3.44 -12.81
CA SER A 220 -2.78 4.55 -13.26
C SER A 220 -2.24 5.29 -12.05
N TYR A 221 -0.95 5.62 -12.07
CA TYR A 221 -0.31 6.36 -10.99
C TYR A 221 0.84 7.23 -11.51
N THR A 222 0.87 8.50 -11.07
CA THR A 222 1.91 9.46 -11.47
C THR A 222 2.94 9.59 -10.35
N THR A 223 4.21 9.48 -10.72
CA THR A 223 5.37 9.67 -9.85
C THR A 223 6.28 10.76 -10.38
N SER A 224 7.13 11.28 -9.52
CA SER A 224 8.13 12.27 -9.91
C SER A 224 9.46 12.01 -9.20
N ALA A 225 10.56 12.18 -9.92
CA ALA A 225 11.91 12.04 -9.36
C ALA A 225 12.80 13.20 -9.85
N LYS A 226 13.74 13.65 -8.98
CA LYS A 226 14.74 14.63 -9.39
C LYS A 226 15.75 13.98 -10.33
N GLU A 227 16.31 14.78 -11.25
CA GLU A 227 17.41 14.34 -12.12
C GLU A 227 18.61 13.80 -11.32
N ALA A 228 18.95 14.45 -10.21
CA ALA A 228 20.02 14.03 -9.30
C ALA A 228 19.77 12.66 -8.66
N ASP A 229 18.52 12.21 -8.55
CA ASP A 229 18.10 10.94 -7.94
C ASP A 229 17.86 9.84 -9.00
N GLY A 230 18.22 10.07 -10.26
CA GLY A 230 18.06 9.14 -11.37
C GLY A 230 16.97 9.49 -12.37
N GLY A 231 16.33 10.65 -12.23
CA GLY A 231 15.46 11.27 -13.23
C GLY A 231 14.29 10.38 -13.65
N VAL A 232 14.04 10.32 -14.95
CA VAL A 232 12.92 9.56 -15.53
C VAL A 232 12.95 8.07 -15.15
N ARG A 233 14.15 7.48 -15.09
CA ARG A 233 14.30 6.06 -14.73
C ARG A 233 13.86 5.78 -13.29
N ALA A 234 14.23 6.64 -12.35
CA ALA A 234 13.80 6.52 -10.96
C ALA A 234 12.28 6.68 -10.83
N ALA A 235 11.70 7.66 -11.53
CA ALA A 235 10.24 7.85 -11.56
C ALA A 235 9.49 6.62 -12.12
N ILE A 236 10.01 5.96 -13.15
CA ILE A 236 9.44 4.72 -13.72
C ILE A 236 9.47 3.60 -12.67
N VAL A 237 10.62 3.37 -12.01
CA VAL A 237 10.79 2.28 -11.03
C VAL A 237 9.88 2.50 -9.81
N GLU A 238 9.81 3.73 -9.31
CA GLU A 238 8.93 4.09 -8.19
C GLU A 238 7.46 3.93 -8.58
N GLY A 239 7.07 4.43 -9.77
CA GLY A 239 5.72 4.31 -10.32
C GLY A 239 5.26 2.88 -10.46
N TYR A 240 6.14 1.97 -10.85
CA TYR A 240 5.85 0.54 -10.87
C TYR A 240 5.50 0.00 -9.48
N GLY A 241 6.32 0.31 -8.46
CA GLY A 241 6.10 -0.16 -7.09
C GLY A 241 4.75 0.28 -6.52
N GLU A 242 4.39 1.55 -6.70
CA GLU A 242 3.11 2.12 -6.26
C GLU A 242 1.92 1.51 -7.03
N THR A 243 2.10 1.29 -8.33
CA THR A 243 1.08 0.67 -9.18
C THR A 243 0.84 -0.78 -8.78
N LEU A 244 1.89 -1.55 -8.48
CA LEU A 244 1.77 -2.94 -8.00
C LEU A 244 0.98 -3.04 -6.69
N LEU A 245 1.25 -2.15 -5.72
CA LEU A 245 0.49 -2.11 -4.46
C LEU A 245 -1.01 -1.86 -4.70
N ARG A 246 -1.36 -1.02 -5.67
CA ARG A 246 -2.75 -0.74 -6.03
C ARG A 246 -3.41 -1.91 -6.74
N LEU A 247 -2.69 -2.61 -7.61
CA LEU A 247 -3.15 -3.82 -8.29
C LEU A 247 -3.43 -4.97 -7.29
N GLU A 248 -2.59 -5.14 -6.27
CA GLU A 248 -2.83 -6.12 -5.20
C GLU A 248 -4.16 -5.89 -4.47
N ASN A 249 -4.63 -4.65 -4.40
CA ASN A 249 -5.95 -4.32 -3.84
C ASN A 249 -7.10 -4.77 -4.75
N GLN A 250 -6.88 -4.73 -6.07
CA GLN A 250 -7.92 -5.04 -7.05
C GLN A 250 -7.97 -6.53 -7.43
N ILE A 251 -6.85 -7.26 -7.26
CA ILE A 251 -6.74 -8.67 -7.62
C ILE A 251 -6.63 -9.52 -6.35
N PRO A 252 -7.75 -10.06 -5.84
CA PRO A 252 -7.76 -10.83 -4.59
C PRO A 252 -6.84 -12.06 -4.59
N ALA A 253 -6.60 -12.67 -5.75
CA ALA A 253 -5.71 -13.80 -5.92
C ALA A 253 -4.23 -13.46 -5.63
N TRP A 254 -3.86 -12.18 -5.71
CA TRP A 254 -2.51 -11.71 -5.40
C TRP A 254 -2.28 -11.47 -3.91
N ASN A 255 -3.32 -11.60 -3.08
CA ASN A 255 -3.22 -11.43 -1.64
C ASN A 255 -2.80 -12.74 -0.97
N VAL A 256 -1.77 -12.67 -0.13
CA VAL A 256 -1.29 -13.84 0.61
C VAL A 256 -2.35 -14.33 1.59
N THR A 257 -2.69 -15.61 1.50
CA THR A 257 -3.65 -16.30 2.37
C THR A 257 -3.00 -17.58 2.90
N THR A 258 -3.11 -17.84 4.20
CA THR A 258 -2.62 -19.08 4.81
C THR A 258 -3.29 -19.33 6.15
N ALA A 259 -3.05 -20.48 6.77
CA ALA A 259 -3.54 -20.80 8.10
C ALA A 259 -2.54 -20.41 9.21
N ILE A 260 -3.07 -20.06 10.38
CA ILE A 260 -2.27 -19.93 11.60
C ILE A 260 -1.82 -21.32 12.04
N ALA A 261 -0.51 -21.53 12.04
CA ALA A 261 0.09 -22.82 12.41
C ALA A 261 0.36 -22.94 13.92
N LYS A 262 0.64 -21.82 14.62
CA LYS A 262 0.88 -21.77 16.07
C LYS A 262 0.28 -20.51 16.67
N ARG A 263 -0.17 -20.61 17.92
CA ARG A 263 -0.84 -19.50 18.60
C ARG A 263 0.06 -18.61 19.46
N ASN A 264 1.01 -19.16 20.17
CA ASN A 264 1.85 -18.43 21.12
C ASN A 264 3.34 -18.61 20.81
N PRO A 265 3.99 -17.63 20.17
CA PRO A 265 3.39 -16.49 19.46
C PRO A 265 2.57 -16.93 18.23
N LEU A 266 1.73 -16.03 17.70
CA LEU A 266 1.01 -16.32 16.45
C LEU A 266 2.02 -16.49 15.33
N ARG A 267 1.97 -17.65 14.63
CA ARG A 267 2.90 -18.01 13.56
C ARG A 267 2.18 -18.63 12.38
N ALA A 268 2.67 -18.33 11.18
CA ALA A 268 2.22 -18.95 9.95
C ALA A 268 3.40 -19.33 9.05
N LYS A 269 3.20 -20.34 8.18
CA LYS A 269 4.23 -20.88 7.26
C LYS A 269 4.33 -20.03 5.98
N ILE A 270 4.48 -18.72 6.12
CA ILE A 270 4.72 -17.77 5.03
C ILE A 270 5.91 -16.89 5.38
N GLY A 271 6.57 -16.31 4.38
CA GLY A 271 7.76 -15.48 4.60
C GLY A 271 8.08 -14.56 3.43
N THR A 272 9.36 -14.28 3.25
CA THR A 272 9.85 -13.43 2.15
C THR A 272 9.52 -14.00 0.78
N LYS A 273 9.42 -15.31 0.64
CA LYS A 273 9.05 -16.03 -0.57
C LYS A 273 7.65 -15.63 -1.07
N GLU A 274 6.68 -15.44 -0.15
CA GLU A 274 5.34 -14.95 -0.44
C GLU A 274 5.26 -13.42 -0.43
N GLY A 275 6.37 -12.73 -0.38
CA GLY A 275 6.44 -11.27 -0.37
C GLY A 275 6.02 -10.63 0.96
N VAL A 276 6.00 -11.41 2.07
CA VAL A 276 5.68 -10.86 3.39
C VAL A 276 6.79 -9.90 3.83
N LYS A 277 6.39 -8.75 4.37
CA LYS A 277 7.28 -7.73 4.93
C LYS A 277 6.88 -7.42 6.37
N ASN A 278 7.83 -6.94 7.18
CA ASN A 278 7.51 -6.43 8.53
C ASN A 278 6.37 -5.41 8.45
N ARG A 279 5.52 -5.38 9.50
CA ARG A 279 4.31 -4.54 9.60
C ARG A 279 3.14 -4.89 8.68
N MET A 280 3.33 -5.76 7.69
CA MET A 280 2.26 -6.16 6.78
C MET A 280 1.03 -6.63 7.55
N ARG A 281 -0.15 -6.16 7.16
CA ARG A 281 -1.40 -6.42 7.87
C ARG A 281 -2.13 -7.61 7.30
N PHE A 282 -2.68 -8.45 8.19
CA PHE A 282 -3.53 -9.57 7.84
C PHE A 282 -4.83 -9.52 8.66
N ARG A 283 -5.91 -9.97 8.05
CA ARG A 283 -7.18 -10.20 8.75
C ARG A 283 -7.37 -11.69 8.97
N ALA A 284 -7.67 -12.05 10.22
CA ALA A 284 -7.93 -13.44 10.59
C ALA A 284 -9.42 -13.76 10.46
N TYR A 285 -9.72 -14.97 9.98
CA TYR A 285 -11.05 -15.50 9.77
C TYR A 285 -11.19 -16.88 10.38
N LEU A 286 -12.34 -17.12 10.99
CA LEU A 286 -12.77 -18.47 11.38
C LEU A 286 -13.67 -19.02 10.29
N VAL A 287 -13.31 -20.15 9.72
CA VAL A 287 -14.16 -20.90 8.79
C VAL A 287 -15.21 -21.69 9.60
N LYS A 288 -16.47 -21.58 9.20
CA LYS A 288 -17.60 -22.30 9.79
C LYS A 288 -18.45 -22.93 8.69
N GLY A 289 -19.10 -24.06 8.97
CA GLY A 289 -20.16 -24.61 8.12
C GLY A 289 -21.51 -23.96 8.42
N ASP A 290 -22.31 -23.71 7.39
CA ASP A 290 -23.74 -23.37 7.54
C ASP A 290 -24.55 -24.65 7.84
N LYS A 291 -25.88 -24.50 7.95
CA LYS A 291 -26.79 -25.63 8.20
C LYS A 291 -26.78 -26.70 7.08
N ASN A 292 -26.32 -26.32 5.89
CA ASN A 292 -26.22 -27.20 4.72
C ASN A 292 -24.80 -27.71 4.49
N GLY A 293 -23.86 -27.43 5.41
CA GLY A 293 -22.47 -27.81 5.31
C GLY A 293 -21.60 -26.89 4.46
N ASN A 294 -22.16 -25.82 3.86
CA ASN A 294 -21.39 -24.89 3.04
C ASN A 294 -20.46 -24.05 3.92
N PRO A 295 -19.17 -23.93 3.58
CA PRO A 295 -18.25 -23.13 4.35
C PRO A 295 -18.52 -21.63 4.21
N TYR A 296 -18.39 -20.89 5.32
CA TYR A 296 -18.40 -19.43 5.35
C TYR A 296 -17.39 -18.89 6.34
N THR A 297 -16.88 -17.69 6.09
CA THR A 297 -15.86 -17.06 6.94
C THR A 297 -16.46 -16.04 7.91
N VAL A 298 -15.96 -16.04 9.14
CA VAL A 298 -16.29 -15.07 10.17
C VAL A 298 -15.03 -14.30 10.55
N PRO A 299 -14.98 -12.97 10.33
CA PRO A 299 -13.82 -12.17 10.70
C PRO A 299 -13.60 -12.20 12.21
N LYS A 300 -12.35 -12.36 12.63
CA LYS A 300 -11.95 -12.46 14.05
C LYS A 300 -11.11 -11.28 14.52
N GLY A 301 -10.19 -10.80 13.71
CA GLY A 301 -9.32 -9.70 14.12
C GLY A 301 -8.26 -9.39 13.09
N TYR A 302 -7.36 -8.49 13.47
CA TYR A 302 -6.22 -8.09 12.65
C TYR A 302 -4.91 -8.40 13.36
N ILE A 303 -3.95 -8.85 12.58
CA ILE A 303 -2.58 -9.13 13.00
C ILE A 303 -1.61 -8.42 12.07
N ARG A 304 -0.40 -8.14 12.55
CA ARG A 304 0.70 -7.61 11.75
C ARG A 304 1.90 -8.54 11.83
N ALA A 305 2.57 -8.72 10.68
CA ALA A 305 3.84 -9.43 10.63
C ALA A 305 4.91 -8.65 11.39
N THR A 306 5.63 -9.34 12.27
CA THR A 306 6.65 -8.75 13.15
C THR A 306 8.05 -9.28 12.82
N THR A 307 8.25 -10.59 12.87
CA THR A 307 9.48 -11.23 12.40
C THR A 307 9.16 -12.04 11.17
N VAL A 308 9.68 -11.61 10.04
CA VAL A 308 9.44 -12.29 8.76
C VAL A 308 10.47 -13.40 8.57
N ALA A 309 9.97 -14.60 8.27
CA ALA A 309 10.84 -15.74 7.94
C ALA A 309 11.48 -15.55 6.57
N ASP A 310 12.79 -15.74 6.47
CA ASP A 310 13.43 -15.97 5.17
C ASP A 310 13.32 -17.46 4.82
N ASN A 311 12.33 -17.78 4.01
CA ASN A 311 12.02 -19.12 3.53
C ASN A 311 12.47 -19.35 2.08
N ARG A 312 13.25 -18.43 1.49
CA ARG A 312 13.88 -18.59 0.17
C ARG A 312 14.93 -19.70 0.25
N GLY A 313 15.03 -20.50 -0.77
CA GLY A 313 16.02 -21.60 -0.86
C GLY A 313 15.77 -22.77 0.09
N MET A 314 14.64 -22.85 0.77
CA MET A 314 14.25 -24.04 1.53
C MET A 314 13.77 -25.13 0.56
N ALA A 315 14.35 -26.33 0.68
CA ALA A 315 13.85 -27.49 -0.05
C ALA A 315 12.47 -27.91 0.51
N THR A 316 11.65 -28.42 -0.37
CA THR A 316 10.32 -28.95 -0.02
C THR A 316 10.44 -30.03 1.06
N GLY A 317 9.58 -29.99 2.08
CA GLY A 317 9.59 -30.95 3.20
C GLY A 317 10.62 -30.63 4.30
N GLN A 318 11.41 -29.55 4.20
CA GLN A 318 12.25 -29.10 5.31
C GLN A 318 11.41 -28.35 6.35
N SER A 319 11.84 -28.42 7.63
CA SER A 319 11.21 -27.68 8.73
C SER A 319 11.07 -26.21 8.40
N THR A 320 9.85 -25.78 8.19
CA THR A 320 9.52 -24.44 7.76
C THR A 320 9.86 -23.40 8.84
N LYS A 321 10.57 -22.35 8.46
CA LYS A 321 10.64 -21.13 9.25
C LYS A 321 9.27 -20.47 9.25
N PHE A 322 8.88 -19.91 10.38
CA PHE A 322 7.59 -19.25 10.54
C PHE A 322 7.75 -17.74 10.62
N THR A 323 6.89 -17.01 9.92
CA THR A 323 6.66 -15.61 10.23
C THR A 323 5.86 -15.48 11.51
N GLU A 324 6.31 -14.60 12.40
CA GLU A 324 5.62 -14.28 13.64
C GLU A 324 4.74 -13.06 13.46
N PHE A 325 3.58 -13.07 14.15
CA PHE A 325 2.60 -12.01 14.08
C PHE A 325 2.22 -11.51 15.46
N TYR A 326 1.88 -10.22 15.53
CA TYR A 326 1.28 -9.61 16.70
C TYR A 326 -0.18 -9.23 16.43
N GLN A 327 -1.08 -9.61 17.34
CA GLN A 327 -2.50 -9.26 17.23
C GLN A 327 -2.75 -7.83 17.69
N ILE A 328 -3.31 -7.00 16.79
CA ILE A 328 -3.55 -5.57 17.05
C ILE A 328 -5.02 -5.26 17.37
N SER A 329 -5.96 -6.13 17.00
CA SER A 329 -7.39 -5.91 17.31
C SER A 329 -8.21 -7.20 17.18
N GLY A 330 -9.44 -7.18 17.68
CA GLY A 330 -10.44 -8.21 17.49
C GLY A 330 -10.45 -9.30 18.56
N GLY A 331 -11.20 -10.38 18.31
CA GLY A 331 -11.36 -11.53 19.18
C GLY A 331 -10.14 -12.44 19.22
N LYS A 332 -10.18 -13.49 20.02
CA LYS A 332 -9.12 -14.49 20.11
C LYS A 332 -8.86 -15.13 18.75
N ILE A 333 -7.60 -15.20 18.36
CA ILE A 333 -7.13 -15.91 17.17
C ILE A 333 -6.45 -17.19 17.62
N ASP A 334 -6.82 -18.30 17.02
CA ASP A 334 -6.34 -19.63 17.35
C ASP A 334 -5.73 -20.32 16.11
N GLU A 335 -5.05 -21.45 16.34
CA GLU A 335 -4.51 -22.33 15.30
C GLU A 335 -5.61 -22.80 14.34
N GLY A 336 -5.27 -23.00 13.08
CA GLY A 336 -6.22 -23.37 12.02
C GLY A 336 -7.10 -22.24 11.49
N MET A 337 -7.06 -21.03 12.07
CA MET A 337 -7.75 -19.89 11.50
C MET A 337 -7.02 -19.38 10.27
N THR A 338 -7.75 -19.07 9.21
CA THR A 338 -7.20 -18.49 7.98
C THR A 338 -6.87 -17.02 8.18
N ILE A 339 -5.69 -16.60 7.72
CA ILE A 339 -5.29 -15.20 7.62
C ILE A 339 -5.15 -14.80 6.16
N LYS A 340 -5.67 -13.63 5.82
CA LYS A 340 -5.58 -13.06 4.48
C LYS A 340 -4.94 -11.68 4.55
N GLN A 341 -3.97 -11.43 3.69
CA GLN A 341 -3.33 -10.13 3.54
C GLN A 341 -4.38 -9.05 3.32
N LYS A 342 -4.21 -7.93 4.00
CA LYS A 342 -4.97 -6.70 3.77
C LYS A 342 -3.98 -5.58 3.54
N ASN A 343 -4.12 -4.94 2.41
CA ASN A 343 -3.24 -3.85 2.07
C ASN A 343 -3.33 -2.73 3.09
N ASP A 344 -2.19 -2.18 3.38
CA ASP A 344 -1.99 -1.25 4.47
C ASP A 344 -0.81 -0.35 4.13
N LEU A 345 -1.08 0.92 3.96
CA LEU A 345 -0.04 1.94 3.75
C LEU A 345 0.80 2.16 5.02
N GLY A 346 0.35 1.63 6.16
CA GLY A 346 0.96 1.88 7.46
C GLY A 346 0.68 3.29 7.97
N MET A 347 -0.28 4.00 7.33
CA MET A 347 -0.64 5.37 7.68
C MET A 347 -1.89 5.40 8.54
N GLY A 348 -1.93 6.36 9.46
CA GLY A 348 -3.11 6.74 10.20
C GLY A 348 -3.37 8.22 10.05
N VAL A 349 -4.62 8.62 9.93
CA VAL A 349 -5.05 10.01 9.96
C VAL A 349 -5.96 10.21 11.15
N SER A 350 -5.66 11.17 11.99
CA SER A 350 -6.38 11.49 13.22
C SER A 350 -6.92 12.91 13.16
N LEU A 351 -8.18 13.08 13.53
CA LEU A 351 -8.80 14.37 13.78
C LEU A 351 -9.13 14.46 15.26
N GLY A 352 -8.69 15.54 15.90
CA GLY A 352 -8.89 15.75 17.33
C GLY A 352 -9.24 17.18 17.68
N TYR A 353 -9.99 17.32 18.77
CA TYR A 353 -10.23 18.58 19.46
C TYR A 353 -9.46 18.61 20.78
N LYS A 354 -8.69 19.69 20.99
CA LYS A 354 -7.78 19.86 22.12
C LYS A 354 -8.25 21.02 22.99
N VAL A 355 -8.25 20.81 24.28
CA VAL A 355 -8.44 21.84 25.29
C VAL A 355 -7.09 22.12 25.94
N GLY A 356 -6.68 23.37 25.94
CA GLY A 356 -5.32 23.79 26.30
C GLY A 356 -4.30 23.48 25.18
N GLY A 357 -3.06 23.87 25.35
CA GLY A 357 -2.04 23.77 24.30
C GLY A 357 -2.14 24.91 23.28
N LEU A 358 -1.57 24.72 22.07
CA LEU A 358 -1.49 25.76 21.05
C LEU A 358 -2.77 25.87 20.22
N ALA A 359 -3.31 24.76 19.73
CA ALA A 359 -4.45 24.81 18.81
C ALA A 359 -5.54 23.83 19.20
N PRO A 360 -6.82 24.24 19.16
CA PRO A 360 -7.95 23.36 19.48
C PRO A 360 -8.22 22.32 18.39
N TYR A 361 -8.07 22.65 17.12
CA TYR A 361 -8.32 21.72 16.02
C TYR A 361 -7.01 21.14 15.52
N ASN A 362 -6.91 19.80 15.53
CA ASN A 362 -5.68 19.11 15.13
C ASN A 362 -5.95 17.99 14.13
N LEU A 363 -5.16 17.98 13.07
CA LEU A 363 -5.00 16.89 12.12
C LEU A 363 -3.62 16.28 12.35
N THR A 364 -3.56 14.99 12.69
CA THR A 364 -2.29 14.26 12.81
C THR A 364 -2.25 13.12 11.82
N VAL A 365 -1.15 13.01 11.09
CA VAL A 365 -0.82 11.85 10.27
C VAL A 365 0.28 11.08 10.96
N ASP A 366 0.08 9.79 11.18
CA ASP A 366 1.08 8.89 11.72
C ASP A 366 1.44 7.81 10.70
N TYR A 367 2.72 7.47 10.65
CA TYR A 367 3.27 6.42 9.79
C TYR A 367 3.94 5.35 10.65
N LEU A 368 3.42 4.12 10.59
CA LEU A 368 4.01 2.97 11.27
C LEU A 368 5.28 2.52 10.55
N ALA A 369 6.43 2.85 11.09
CA ALA A 369 7.73 2.50 10.51
C ALA A 369 8.08 1.03 10.75
N SER A 370 7.85 0.50 11.97
CA SER A 370 8.11 -0.90 12.32
C SER A 370 7.28 -1.37 13.51
N ILE A 371 7.15 -2.70 13.65
CA ILE A 371 6.55 -3.37 14.80
C ILE A 371 7.37 -4.63 15.14
N ASN A 372 7.57 -4.92 16.42
CA ASN A 372 8.27 -6.11 16.87
C ASN A 372 7.33 -7.19 17.44
N THR A 373 7.89 -8.34 17.80
CA THR A 373 7.14 -9.51 18.32
C THR A 373 6.42 -9.26 19.64
N LYS A 374 6.85 -8.26 20.42
CA LYS A 374 6.20 -7.83 21.66
C LYS A 374 5.11 -6.77 21.42
N GLY A 375 4.89 -6.38 20.15
CA GLY A 375 3.91 -5.36 19.77
C GLY A 375 4.39 -3.92 19.96
N PHE A 376 5.69 -3.71 20.24
CA PHE A 376 6.27 -2.36 20.26
C PHE A 376 6.35 -1.83 18.84
N SER A 377 5.89 -0.60 18.66
CA SER A 377 5.72 0.03 17.35
C SER A 377 6.42 1.37 17.31
N HIS A 378 6.99 1.71 16.17
CA HIS A 378 7.67 2.99 15.94
C HIS A 378 6.90 3.79 14.90
N TYR A 379 6.59 5.05 15.23
CA TYR A 379 5.80 5.94 14.39
C TYR A 379 6.55 7.22 14.07
N GLY A 380 6.50 7.63 12.78
CA GLY A 380 6.71 9.02 12.41
C GLY A 380 5.40 9.77 12.53
N LEU A 381 5.43 11.01 13.01
CA LEU A 381 4.25 11.84 13.25
C LEU A 381 4.38 13.15 12.49
N LEU A 382 3.29 13.58 11.83
CA LEU A 382 3.11 14.92 11.28
C LEU A 382 1.84 15.49 11.89
N ASN A 383 1.87 16.75 12.35
CA ASN A 383 0.71 17.43 12.91
C ASN A 383 0.49 18.78 12.22
N ILE A 384 -0.77 19.11 11.99
CA ILE A 384 -1.23 20.45 11.64
C ILE A 384 -2.34 20.82 12.61
N GLY A 385 -2.22 21.96 13.23
CA GLY A 385 -3.25 22.50 14.12
C GLY A 385 -3.69 23.88 13.68
N TYR A 386 -4.90 24.25 14.05
CA TYR A 386 -5.50 25.53 13.73
C TYR A 386 -6.21 26.12 14.93
N ASP A 387 -5.96 27.41 15.19
CA ASP A 387 -6.70 28.24 16.14
C ASP A 387 -7.06 29.58 15.51
N MET A 388 -8.15 30.18 15.96
CA MET A 388 -8.60 31.48 15.48
C MET A 388 -9.33 32.26 16.59
N PHE A 389 -8.98 33.52 16.70
CA PHE A 389 -9.66 34.49 17.53
C PHE A 389 -10.29 35.55 16.64
N SER A 390 -11.62 35.66 16.66
CA SER A 390 -12.34 36.73 15.96
C SER A 390 -12.07 38.08 16.59
N GLY A 391 -12.17 39.15 15.83
CA GLY A 391 -12.00 40.53 16.33
C GLY A 391 -12.94 40.83 17.50
N SER A 392 -14.21 40.40 17.45
CA SER A 392 -15.15 40.57 18.57
C SER A 392 -14.63 39.90 19.85
N LYS A 393 -14.07 38.69 19.76
CA LYS A 393 -13.50 38.00 20.91
C LYS A 393 -12.25 38.70 21.44
N ILE A 394 -11.44 39.28 20.56
CA ILE A 394 -10.29 40.10 20.92
C ILE A 394 -10.76 41.36 21.66
N GLY A 395 -11.73 42.10 21.08
CA GLY A 395 -12.32 43.28 21.73
C GLY A 395 -12.86 43.00 23.12
N ASP A 396 -13.65 41.92 23.27
CA ASP A 396 -14.25 41.55 24.57
C ASP A 396 -13.21 41.16 25.64
N LYS A 397 -12.13 40.51 25.24
CA LYS A 397 -11.14 39.93 26.15
C LYS A 397 -9.94 40.85 26.41
N VAL A 398 -9.44 41.49 25.35
CA VAL A 398 -8.21 42.32 25.39
C VAL A 398 -8.55 43.81 25.54
N GLY A 399 -9.61 44.29 24.85
CA GLY A 399 -9.96 45.72 24.82
C GLY A 399 -10.09 46.39 26.19
N LYS A 400 -10.53 45.69 27.22
CA LYS A 400 -10.64 46.18 28.58
C LYS A 400 -9.28 46.45 29.29
N TYR A 401 -8.18 46.01 28.74
CA TYR A 401 -6.82 46.20 29.23
C TYR A 401 -6.03 47.23 28.44
N LEU A 402 -6.60 47.70 27.31
CA LEU A 402 -6.02 48.77 26.54
C LEU A 402 -6.48 50.12 27.13
N ASP A 403 -5.59 51.13 27.15
CA ASP A 403 -5.96 52.46 27.58
C ASP A 403 -7.07 53.04 26.69
N ALA A 404 -7.94 53.88 27.24
CA ALA A 404 -9.18 54.37 26.65
C ALA A 404 -8.95 55.33 25.45
N GLY A 405 -8.16 54.86 24.45
CA GLY A 405 -8.07 55.42 23.13
C GLY A 405 -9.21 54.92 22.25
N ASP A 406 -9.16 55.30 20.99
CA ASP A 406 -10.12 54.83 20.01
C ASP A 406 -9.88 53.35 19.70
N LEU A 407 -10.68 52.46 20.30
CA LEU A 407 -10.66 51.03 20.05
C LEU A 407 -11.51 50.62 18.85
N THR A 408 -11.94 51.60 18.05
CA THR A 408 -12.67 51.40 16.80
C THR A 408 -11.76 50.64 15.84
N GLY A 409 -12.18 49.47 15.40
CA GLY A 409 -11.38 48.60 14.53
C GLY A 409 -10.74 47.43 15.26
N LEU A 410 -10.60 47.45 16.60
CA LEU A 410 -10.12 46.26 17.35
C LEU A 410 -11.02 45.04 17.15
N THR A 411 -12.30 45.27 16.87
CA THR A 411 -13.28 44.21 16.57
C THR A 411 -13.30 43.78 15.11
N ASP A 412 -12.56 44.46 14.24
CA ASP A 412 -12.51 44.15 12.82
C ASP A 412 -11.38 43.19 12.51
N GLY A 413 -11.70 42.14 11.74
CA GLY A 413 -10.75 41.07 11.47
C GLY A 413 -10.45 40.19 12.68
N GLY A 414 -9.41 39.38 12.60
CA GLY A 414 -9.05 38.43 13.65
C GLY A 414 -7.58 38.01 13.56
N ILE A 415 -7.18 37.16 14.50
CA ILE A 415 -5.86 36.52 14.48
C ILE A 415 -6.04 35.01 14.38
N SER A 416 -5.30 34.39 13.45
CA SER A 416 -5.26 32.93 13.33
C SER A 416 -3.87 32.39 13.50
N TYR A 417 -3.81 31.16 14.00
CA TYR A 417 -2.58 30.42 14.18
C TYR A 417 -2.66 29.10 13.40
N ILE A 418 -1.58 28.77 12.69
CA ILE A 418 -1.37 27.46 12.10
C ILE A 418 -0.14 26.87 12.72
N ASN A 419 -0.30 25.84 13.52
CA ASN A 419 0.85 25.08 13.98
C ASN A 419 1.10 23.87 13.08
N PHE A 420 2.36 23.55 12.89
CA PHE A 420 2.82 22.36 12.17
C PHE A 420 3.96 21.73 12.94
N GLY A 421 4.01 20.42 12.96
CA GLY A 421 5.04 19.70 13.71
C GLY A 421 5.37 18.35 13.10
N ILE A 422 6.61 17.94 13.35
CA ILE A 422 7.11 16.60 13.06
C ILE A 422 7.56 15.94 14.35
N GLY A 423 7.35 14.64 14.47
CA GLY A 423 7.67 13.95 15.70
C GLY A 423 7.84 12.45 15.56
N TYR A 424 8.09 11.85 16.69
CA TYR A 424 8.26 10.42 16.85
C TYR A 424 7.37 9.91 17.99
N GLY A 425 6.70 8.76 17.72
CA GLY A 425 5.88 8.05 18.68
C GLY A 425 6.35 6.61 18.88
N PHE A 426 6.27 6.14 20.11
CA PHE A 426 6.61 4.76 20.48
C PHE A 426 5.37 4.05 21.03
N GLY A 427 4.78 3.12 20.24
CA GLY A 427 3.57 2.40 20.63
C GLY A 427 3.87 1.18 21.50
N ILE A 428 3.16 1.07 22.62
CA ILE A 428 3.19 -0.06 23.55
C ILE A 428 1.76 -0.59 23.65
N ARG A 429 1.57 -1.89 23.45
CA ARG A 429 0.25 -2.53 23.55
C ARG A 429 0.15 -3.43 24.77
N PRO A 430 -0.32 -2.93 25.92
CA PRO A 430 -0.53 -3.76 27.11
C PRO A 430 -1.63 -4.82 26.87
N ILE A 431 -2.61 -4.47 26.07
CA ILE A 431 -3.64 -5.38 25.57
C ILE A 431 -3.95 -5.08 24.10
N ARG A 432 -4.49 -6.06 23.38
CA ARG A 432 -4.75 -5.99 21.92
C ARG A 432 -5.68 -4.87 21.45
N HIS A 433 -6.45 -4.26 22.35
CA HIS A 433 -7.40 -3.17 22.02
C HIS A 433 -6.90 -1.79 22.42
N VAL A 434 -5.81 -1.71 23.17
CA VAL A 434 -5.28 -0.45 23.70
C VAL A 434 -3.82 -0.30 23.33
N GLU A 435 -3.47 0.83 22.76
CA GLU A 435 -2.10 1.23 22.49
C GLU A 435 -1.79 2.50 23.28
N LEU A 436 -0.75 2.44 24.08
CA LEU A 436 -0.13 3.59 24.74
C LEU A 436 0.99 4.09 23.85
N MET A 437 0.98 5.36 23.47
CA MET A 437 1.97 5.96 22.58
C MET A 437 2.55 7.23 23.20
N PRO A 438 3.60 7.13 24.06
CA PRO A 438 4.43 8.29 24.36
C PRO A 438 5.01 8.85 23.07
N PHE A 439 5.11 10.16 22.97
CA PHE A 439 5.61 10.84 21.78
C PHE A 439 6.33 12.15 22.14
N ILE A 440 7.18 12.57 21.20
CA ILE A 440 7.82 13.88 21.19
C ILE A 440 7.64 14.49 19.80
N MET A 441 7.44 15.80 19.75
CA MET A 441 7.32 16.56 18.51
C MET A 441 8.01 17.91 18.63
N GLY A 442 8.49 18.44 17.52
CA GLY A 442 8.94 19.82 17.39
C GLY A 442 8.33 20.46 16.15
N GLY A 443 8.14 21.76 16.20
CA GLY A 443 7.50 22.45 15.08
C GLY A 443 7.42 23.95 15.23
N GLY A 444 6.65 24.58 14.35
CA GLY A 444 6.40 26.01 14.33
C GLY A 444 4.92 26.31 14.51
N ASP A 445 4.65 27.41 15.18
CA ASP A 445 3.34 28.02 15.35
C ASP A 445 3.33 29.37 14.61
N TYR A 446 2.70 29.41 13.45
CA TYR A 446 2.71 30.56 12.55
C TYR A 446 1.46 31.41 12.78
N MET A 447 1.67 32.72 13.04
CA MET A 447 0.60 33.69 13.28
C MET A 447 0.27 34.47 12.01
N MET A 448 -1.02 34.56 11.72
CA MET A 448 -1.60 35.44 10.68
C MET A 448 -2.50 36.46 11.36
N ASN A 449 -2.14 37.74 11.23
CA ASN A 449 -2.93 38.85 11.76
C ASN A 449 -3.78 39.46 10.62
N HIS A 450 -5.10 39.41 10.79
CA HIS A 450 -6.10 40.00 9.88
C HIS A 450 -6.80 41.22 10.53
N ASN A 451 -6.38 41.64 11.72
CA ASN A 451 -6.93 42.77 12.44
C ASN A 451 -6.12 44.02 12.09
N ASP A 452 -6.76 44.97 11.41
CA ASP A 452 -6.07 46.16 10.89
C ASP A 452 -5.63 47.12 12.01
N PHE A 453 -6.41 47.26 13.08
CA PHE A 453 -6.02 48.07 14.25
C PHE A 453 -4.69 47.61 14.84
N LEU A 454 -4.53 46.29 15.00
CA LEU A 454 -3.30 45.71 15.56
C LEU A 454 -2.13 45.78 14.56
N LYS A 455 -2.38 45.92 13.25
CA LYS A 455 -1.31 46.10 12.26
C LYS A 455 -0.74 47.51 12.30
N GLU A 456 -1.59 48.54 12.42
CA GLU A 456 -1.16 49.94 12.48
C GLU A 456 -0.28 50.23 13.72
N ASP A 457 -0.59 49.61 14.87
CA ASP A 457 0.15 49.79 16.09
C ASP A 457 1.56 49.15 16.08
N ALA A 458 1.77 48.13 15.24
CA ALA A 458 3.03 47.40 15.15
C ALA A 458 4.15 48.06 14.34
N GLY A 459 3.82 49.10 13.54
CA GLY A 459 4.75 49.84 12.67
C GLY A 459 5.23 49.06 11.44
N GLU A 460 5.63 49.77 10.37
CA GLU A 460 6.03 49.21 9.06
C GLU A 460 7.27 48.29 9.10
N GLU A 461 8.05 48.31 10.18
CA GLU A 461 9.24 47.43 10.31
C GLU A 461 8.95 45.93 10.52
N THR A 462 7.68 45.55 10.65
CA THR A 462 7.28 44.16 11.00
C THR A 462 6.82 43.33 9.79
N GLU A 463 6.75 43.93 8.59
CA GLU A 463 6.27 43.23 7.42
C GLU A 463 7.27 42.21 6.83
N ASP A 464 6.74 41.03 6.50
CA ASP A 464 7.15 40.04 5.51
C ASP A 464 8.22 38.99 5.83
N SER A 465 8.80 38.92 6.99
CA SER A 465 9.68 37.76 7.28
C SER A 465 8.92 36.64 7.99
N PHE A 466 8.89 35.45 7.39
CA PHE A 466 8.34 34.23 8.01
C PHE A 466 8.92 34.00 9.41
N SER A 467 10.21 34.25 9.61
CA SER A 467 10.89 34.07 10.89
C SER A 467 10.38 35.01 12.00
N LYS A 468 9.84 36.17 11.66
CA LYS A 468 9.25 37.10 12.64
C LYS A 468 7.85 36.69 13.08
N LYS A 469 7.09 35.98 12.21
CA LYS A 469 5.68 35.56 12.41
C LYS A 469 5.53 34.15 13.00
N ILE A 470 6.62 33.46 13.34
CA ILE A 470 6.62 32.08 13.83
C ILE A 470 7.19 32.00 15.24
N ALA A 471 6.61 31.12 16.04
CA ALA A 471 7.23 30.63 17.27
C ALA A 471 7.60 29.15 17.13
N TRP A 472 8.81 28.80 17.53
CA TRP A 472 9.22 27.40 17.57
C TRP A 472 8.80 26.76 18.88
N TYR A 473 8.32 25.51 18.82
CA TYR A 473 7.86 24.80 19.99
C TYR A 473 8.39 23.37 20.07
N GLY A 474 8.47 22.85 21.28
CA GLY A 474 8.61 21.43 21.59
C GLY A 474 7.33 20.93 22.28
N ASN A 475 6.92 19.73 21.96
CA ASN A 475 5.74 19.07 22.53
C ASN A 475 6.06 17.64 22.91
N ALA A 476 5.67 17.22 24.11
CA ALA A 476 5.83 15.85 24.58
C ALA A 476 4.56 15.38 25.30
N GLY A 477 4.19 14.12 25.10
CA GLY A 477 2.95 13.63 25.69
C GLY A 477 2.75 12.13 25.59
N LEU A 478 1.54 11.74 25.96
CA LEU A 478 1.06 10.36 25.87
C LEU A 478 -0.28 10.35 25.14
N ARG A 479 -0.37 9.55 24.08
CA ARG A 479 -1.63 9.24 23.40
C ARG A 479 -2.05 7.81 23.75
N VAL A 480 -3.33 7.61 24.01
CA VAL A 480 -3.96 6.31 24.23
C VAL A 480 -4.94 6.07 23.09
N ASN A 481 -4.67 5.07 22.26
CA ASN A 481 -5.52 4.67 21.14
C ASN A 481 -6.36 3.46 21.56
N PHE A 482 -7.67 3.52 21.29
CA PHE A 482 -8.63 2.45 21.56
C PHE A 482 -9.14 1.88 20.23
N ASN A 483 -8.86 0.62 19.96
CA ASN A 483 -9.37 -0.10 18.79
C ASN A 483 -10.83 -0.53 19.00
N VAL A 484 -11.78 0.32 18.61
CA VAL A 484 -13.21 0.01 18.69
C VAL A 484 -13.63 -0.93 17.59
N LYS A 485 -13.30 -0.58 16.35
CA LYS A 485 -13.52 -1.40 15.16
C LYS A 485 -12.45 -1.00 14.14
N TYR A 486 -11.44 -1.83 14.00
CA TYR A 486 -10.42 -1.55 13.02
C TYR A 486 -11.02 -1.43 11.59
N PRO A 487 -10.72 -0.38 10.79
CA PRO A 487 -9.63 0.59 10.93
C PRO A 487 -9.92 1.84 11.79
N LEU A 488 -11.12 1.97 12.37
CA LEU A 488 -11.52 3.11 13.19
C LEU A 488 -11.08 2.94 14.64
N GLN A 489 -10.40 3.93 15.16
CA GLN A 489 -9.94 4.02 16.55
C GLN A 489 -10.43 5.32 17.19
N LEU A 490 -10.65 5.30 18.48
CA LEU A 490 -10.78 6.51 19.29
C LEU A 490 -9.45 6.76 19.99
N PHE A 491 -9.13 8.01 20.28
CA PHE A 491 -7.95 8.32 21.07
C PHE A 491 -8.20 9.43 22.08
N ILE A 492 -7.41 9.39 23.15
CA ILE A 492 -7.23 10.48 24.11
C ILE A 492 -5.72 10.75 24.18
N GLN A 493 -5.33 12.01 24.20
CA GLN A 493 -3.95 12.44 24.30
C GLN A 493 -3.84 13.50 25.37
N ALA A 494 -2.77 13.42 26.14
CA ALA A 494 -2.35 14.45 27.07
C ALA A 494 -0.92 14.84 26.73
N ASP A 495 -0.65 16.14 26.62
CA ASP A 495 0.66 16.64 26.24
C ASP A 495 0.98 17.98 26.91
N TYR A 496 2.27 18.29 26.95
CA TYR A 496 2.78 19.58 27.35
C TYR A 496 3.54 20.22 26.20
N THR A 497 3.21 21.48 25.92
CA THR A 497 3.84 22.27 24.88
C THR A 497 4.70 23.35 25.50
N LEU A 498 5.94 23.48 25.03
CA LEU A 498 6.91 24.47 25.40
C LEU A 498 7.23 25.34 24.18
N LEU A 499 6.98 26.64 24.25
CA LEU A 499 7.50 27.63 23.30
C LEU A 499 8.98 27.83 23.59
N ILE A 500 9.82 27.66 22.58
CA ILE A 500 11.29 27.69 22.68
C ILE A 500 11.81 29.07 22.28
N GLU A 501 11.31 29.56 21.12
CA GLU A 501 11.73 30.82 20.54
C GLU A 501 10.53 31.46 19.84
N GLU A 502 10.26 32.74 20.16
CA GLU A 502 9.18 33.50 19.56
C GLU A 502 9.78 34.60 18.67
N GLY A 503 9.37 34.67 17.39
CA GLY A 503 9.72 35.75 16.48
C GLY A 503 9.17 37.10 16.98
N SER A 504 9.80 38.21 16.64
CA SER A 504 9.46 39.52 17.19
C SER A 504 8.01 39.94 16.97
N TYR A 505 7.50 39.74 15.75
CA TYR A 505 6.09 39.98 15.41
C TYR A 505 5.15 39.04 16.18
N TYR A 506 5.44 37.74 16.15
CA TYR A 506 4.67 36.75 16.91
C TYR A 506 4.59 37.12 18.39
N LYS A 507 5.72 37.44 19.01
CA LYS A 507 5.82 37.78 20.43
C LYS A 507 5.00 39.02 20.79
N ALA A 508 5.10 40.10 20.02
CA ALA A 508 4.38 41.33 20.28
C ALA A 508 2.87 41.13 20.38
N PHE A 509 2.30 40.49 19.36
CA PHE A 509 0.84 40.24 19.32
C PHE A 509 0.41 39.13 20.29
N ASN A 510 1.22 38.08 20.43
CA ASN A 510 0.91 36.99 21.33
C ASN A 510 0.91 37.47 22.79
N ASP A 511 1.83 38.34 23.18
CA ASP A 511 1.88 38.93 24.55
C ASP A 511 0.64 39.80 24.80
N LEU A 512 0.19 40.58 23.83
CA LEU A 512 -1.06 41.33 23.90
C LEU A 512 -2.27 40.39 24.08
N LEU A 513 -2.36 39.33 23.32
CA LEU A 513 -3.44 38.35 23.42
C LEU A 513 -3.41 37.58 24.77
N LYS A 514 -2.23 37.35 25.34
CA LYS A 514 -2.06 36.70 26.67
C LYS A 514 -2.73 37.50 27.79
N VAL A 515 -2.80 38.84 27.69
CA VAL A 515 -3.48 39.69 28.68
C VAL A 515 -4.97 39.34 28.78
N GLY A 516 -5.60 38.99 27.62
CA GLY A 516 -6.99 38.53 27.56
C GLY A 516 -7.18 37.01 27.68
N ASP A 517 -6.12 36.26 28.04
CA ASP A 517 -6.08 34.79 28.12
C ASP A 517 -6.41 34.12 26.75
N LEU A 518 -6.04 34.76 25.65
CA LEU A 518 -6.18 34.26 24.30
C LEU A 518 -4.85 33.78 23.67
N GLY A 519 -3.72 34.43 24.06
CA GLY A 519 -2.41 34.12 23.47
C GLY A 519 -1.91 32.71 23.77
N HIS A 520 -1.12 32.20 22.86
CA HIS A 520 -0.46 30.91 23.01
C HIS A 520 0.64 30.99 24.10
N LYS A 521 0.70 29.98 24.94
CA LYS A 521 1.66 29.92 26.06
C LYS A 521 2.07 28.46 26.34
N ASN A 522 3.14 28.32 27.07
CA ASN A 522 3.51 27.02 27.64
C ASN A 522 2.33 26.44 28.39
N SER A 523 1.85 25.29 27.99
CA SER A 523 0.61 24.78 28.58
C SER A 523 0.47 23.27 28.40
N PHE A 524 -0.30 22.71 29.33
CA PHE A 524 -0.79 21.37 29.26
C PHE A 524 -2.08 21.34 28.40
N GLY A 525 -2.18 20.33 27.54
CA GLY A 525 -3.34 20.11 26.70
C GLY A 525 -3.89 18.71 26.81
N ILE A 526 -5.21 18.59 26.71
CA ILE A 526 -5.90 17.30 26.56
C ILE A 526 -6.66 17.31 25.26
N MET A 527 -6.44 16.30 24.43
CA MET A 527 -7.09 16.13 23.13
C MET A 527 -7.85 14.81 23.09
N ALA A 528 -9.03 14.81 22.50
CA ALA A 528 -9.77 13.61 22.15
C ALA A 528 -10.16 13.63 20.68
N GLY A 529 -10.26 12.45 20.07
CA GLY A 529 -10.59 12.40 18.65
C GLY A 529 -10.74 10.99 18.10
N VAL A 530 -10.78 10.95 16.78
CA VAL A 530 -10.92 9.74 15.99
C VAL A 530 -9.69 9.57 15.09
N LYS A 531 -9.29 8.32 14.87
CA LYS A 531 -8.19 7.94 14.00
C LYS A 531 -8.66 6.89 13.00
N TRP A 532 -8.32 7.08 11.73
CA TRP A 532 -8.45 6.12 10.66
C TRP A 532 -7.09 5.56 10.26
N THR A 533 -6.99 4.24 10.10
CA THR A 533 -5.79 3.55 9.61
C THR A 533 -6.03 2.95 8.22
N PHE A 534 -5.09 3.24 7.30
CA PHE A 534 -5.15 2.84 5.90
C PHE A 534 -4.11 1.80 5.57
#